data_89fc6c0ef62f1138a860e2097da65508
#
_entry.id   89fc6c0ef62f1138a860e2097da65508
#
_cell.length_a   1.000
_cell.length_b   1.000
_cell.length_c   1.000
_cell.angle_alpha   90.00
_cell.angle_beta   90.00
_cell.angle_gamma   90.00
#
_symmetry.space_group_name_H-M   'P 1'
#
loop_
_entity.id
_entity.type
_entity.pdbx_description
1 polymer ?
#
loop_
_entity_poly.entity_id
_entity_poly.type
_entity_poly.pdbx_seq_one_letter_code
_entity_poly.pdbx_strand_id
1 'polypeptide(L)'
;RSTTKLMKNWQFTGPDGKTTAVDLPHTWNNIDGQDGGNDYWRGTCIYKTQFTAPTFDKNTQQVWLQFEGVNASAKVTLNGVEVARHDGGYSTFRAEVTELLQAENQLTVRVDNSVNDRVYPQKADFTFYGGIYRDVYLEVKDQIALEDIFVHTLITPDEAQVTSEITFYEVAKDLNVRQYYMLKSDAVMSGVVSDVTSDNDWQFLCEQNVPTGTTAKTPFRIQGTIPHPFLWDTEHPHLYLLKTQLWQGEQLLDEAE
;
A
#
# COMPACT_ATOMS: atom_id res chain seq x y z
N ARG A 1 -2.24 10.33 9.47
CA ARG A 1 -1.23 9.36 9.01
C ARG A 1 0.12 10.02 8.75
N SER A 2 1.22 9.31 8.95
CA SER A 2 2.54 9.71 8.47
C SER A 2 3.30 8.50 7.93
N THR A 3 4.09 8.73 6.89
CA THR A 3 4.84 7.66 6.20
C THR A 3 6.32 7.94 6.21
N THR A 4 7.13 6.94 6.54
CA THR A 4 8.60 6.99 6.47
C THR A 4 9.09 5.92 5.51
N LYS A 5 9.66 6.31 4.38
CA LYS A 5 10.19 5.37 3.37
C LYS A 5 11.51 4.77 3.82
N LEU A 6 11.63 3.45 3.68
CA LEU A 6 12.83 2.66 3.95
C LEU A 6 13.49 2.21 2.63
N MET A 7 13.87 3.17 1.78
CA MET A 7 14.34 2.90 0.42
C MET A 7 15.86 2.89 0.27
N LYS A 8 16.59 3.31 1.28
CA LYS A 8 18.03 3.55 1.22
C LYS A 8 18.82 2.68 2.19
N ASN A 9 20.12 2.50 1.88
CA ASN A 9 21.09 1.87 2.79
C ASN A 9 20.77 0.41 3.16
N TRP A 10 20.31 -0.38 2.21
CA TRP A 10 20.14 -1.80 2.41
C TRP A 10 21.45 -2.57 2.13
N GLN A 11 21.70 -3.59 2.92
CA GLN A 11 22.71 -4.61 2.68
C GLN A 11 22.06 -5.82 2.00
N PHE A 12 22.47 -6.10 0.79
CA PHE A 12 22.00 -7.25 0.01
C PHE A 12 23.06 -8.34 0.01
N THR A 13 22.70 -9.53 0.48
CA THR A 13 23.54 -10.73 0.37
C THR A 13 23.00 -11.60 -0.76
N GLY A 14 23.78 -11.68 -1.85
CA GLY A 14 23.42 -12.35 -3.08
C GLY A 14 23.71 -13.86 -3.10
N PRO A 15 23.57 -14.49 -4.28
CA PRO A 15 23.76 -15.94 -4.47
C PRO A 15 25.17 -16.43 -4.15
N ASP A 16 26.16 -15.58 -4.35
CA ASP A 16 27.57 -15.88 -4.10
C ASP A 16 27.99 -15.68 -2.63
N GLY A 17 27.04 -15.34 -1.77
CA GLY A 17 27.25 -15.05 -0.35
C GLY A 17 27.89 -13.69 -0.06
N LYS A 18 28.18 -12.89 -1.09
CA LYS A 18 28.73 -11.55 -0.91
C LYS A 18 27.64 -10.57 -0.54
N THR A 19 28.01 -9.61 0.31
CA THR A 19 27.14 -8.54 0.73
C THR A 19 27.54 -7.22 0.06
N THR A 20 26.57 -6.55 -0.56
CA THR A 20 26.75 -5.26 -1.23
C THR A 20 25.71 -4.27 -0.70
N ALA A 21 26.03 -2.98 -0.74
CA ALA A 21 25.07 -1.93 -0.44
C ALA A 21 24.16 -1.70 -1.66
N VAL A 22 22.85 -1.64 -1.42
CA VAL A 22 21.85 -1.37 -2.45
C VAL A 22 20.78 -0.40 -1.93
N ASP A 23 20.14 0.28 -2.85
CA ASP A 23 18.91 1.02 -2.61
C ASP A 23 17.73 0.27 -3.21
N LEU A 24 16.55 0.46 -2.65
CA LEU A 24 15.30 -0.05 -3.22
C LEU A 24 14.72 0.96 -4.23
N PRO A 25 13.99 0.50 -5.23
CA PRO A 25 13.70 -0.90 -5.58
C PRO A 25 14.93 -1.64 -6.10
N HIS A 26 15.06 -2.92 -5.79
CA HIS A 26 16.21 -3.75 -6.19
C HIS A 26 15.77 -5.16 -6.61
N THR A 27 16.40 -5.68 -7.67
CA THR A 27 16.31 -7.07 -8.08
C THR A 27 17.70 -7.61 -8.40
N TRP A 28 17.96 -8.87 -8.10
CA TRP A 28 19.23 -9.53 -8.47
C TRP A 28 19.21 -10.12 -9.89
N ASN A 29 18.06 -10.08 -10.56
CA ASN A 29 17.90 -10.62 -11.91
C ASN A 29 17.89 -9.54 -13.01
N ASN A 30 18.37 -8.34 -12.75
CA ASN A 30 18.27 -7.21 -13.68
C ASN A 30 19.10 -7.35 -14.96
N ILE A 31 20.12 -8.23 -14.95
CA ILE A 31 20.98 -8.52 -16.09
C ILE A 31 20.84 -9.95 -16.60
N ASP A 32 20.16 -10.82 -15.87
CA ASP A 32 19.98 -12.23 -16.23
C ASP A 32 19.29 -12.38 -17.59
N GLY A 33 19.78 -13.30 -18.42
CA GLY A 33 19.27 -13.53 -19.77
C GLY A 33 19.68 -12.47 -20.80
N GLN A 34 20.42 -11.44 -20.41
CA GLN A 34 20.94 -10.38 -21.30
C GLN A 34 22.46 -10.45 -21.46
N ASP A 35 23.12 -11.31 -20.71
CA ASP A 35 24.57 -11.41 -20.55
C ASP A 35 25.22 -12.51 -21.44
N GLY A 36 24.48 -12.97 -22.46
CA GLY A 36 25.03 -13.92 -23.46
C GLY A 36 24.74 -15.38 -23.16
N GLY A 37 23.79 -15.72 -22.33
CA GLY A 37 23.26 -17.08 -22.23
C GLY A 37 23.14 -17.68 -20.84
N ASN A 38 23.24 -16.86 -19.79
CA ASN A 38 22.96 -17.33 -18.44
C ASN A 38 21.46 -17.36 -18.19
N ASP A 39 21.01 -18.45 -17.58
CA ASP A 39 19.64 -18.58 -17.10
C ASP A 39 19.40 -17.66 -15.90
N TYR A 40 18.13 -17.30 -15.68
CA TYR A 40 17.74 -16.55 -14.50
C TYR A 40 18.04 -17.34 -13.23
N TRP A 41 18.89 -16.79 -12.38
CA TRP A 41 19.17 -17.42 -11.10
C TRP A 41 17.95 -17.32 -10.18
N ARG A 42 17.55 -18.45 -9.62
CA ARG A 42 16.45 -18.57 -8.65
C ARG A 42 16.96 -19.15 -7.35
N GLY A 43 16.58 -18.57 -6.25
CA GLY A 43 16.97 -19.00 -4.92
C GLY A 43 16.69 -17.96 -3.86
N THR A 44 17.36 -18.11 -2.72
CA THR A 44 17.15 -17.22 -1.57
C THR A 44 18.26 -16.19 -1.46
N CYS A 45 17.87 -14.91 -1.34
CA CYS A 45 18.75 -13.81 -0.98
C CYS A 45 18.26 -13.09 0.30
N ILE A 46 19.15 -12.30 0.90
CA ILE A 46 18.87 -11.63 2.18
C ILE A 46 19.09 -10.13 2.03
N TYR A 47 18.11 -9.35 2.46
CA TYR A 47 18.16 -7.92 2.60
C TYR A 47 18.18 -7.55 4.07
N LYS A 48 19.04 -6.61 4.47
CA LYS A 48 19.10 -6.07 5.83
C LYS A 48 19.21 -4.56 5.81
N THR A 49 18.50 -3.91 6.70
CA THR A 49 18.68 -2.46 6.96
C THR A 49 18.48 -2.16 8.43
N GLN A 50 18.92 -0.97 8.83
CA GLN A 50 18.68 -0.41 10.17
C GLN A 50 17.95 0.91 10.00
N PHE A 51 17.06 1.20 10.94
CA PHE A 51 16.31 2.45 10.96
C PHE A 51 15.96 2.88 12.39
N THR A 52 15.85 4.18 12.57
CA THR A 52 15.34 4.79 13.81
C THR A 52 13.80 4.75 13.78
N ALA A 53 13.18 4.42 14.91
CA ALA A 53 11.72 4.39 15.00
C ALA A 53 11.12 5.79 14.71
N PRO A 54 9.98 5.85 14.02
CA PRO A 54 9.24 7.09 13.89
C PRO A 54 8.71 7.55 15.26
N THR A 55 8.43 8.84 15.39
CA THR A 55 7.76 9.36 16.59
C THR A 55 6.26 9.00 16.52
N PHE A 56 5.73 8.37 17.56
CA PHE A 56 4.31 8.02 17.68
C PHE A 56 3.90 7.86 19.15
N ASP A 57 2.61 7.97 19.42
CA ASP A 57 2.02 7.70 20.74
C ASP A 57 1.45 6.28 20.78
N LYS A 58 2.10 5.39 21.54
CA LYS A 58 1.68 3.99 21.69
C LYS A 58 0.25 3.78 22.22
N ASN A 59 -0.30 4.78 22.92
CA ASN A 59 -1.63 4.65 23.51
C ASN A 59 -2.75 4.88 22.48
N THR A 60 -2.45 5.62 21.40
CA THR A 60 -3.44 6.07 20.43
C THR A 60 -3.09 5.71 18.99
N GLN A 61 -1.81 5.33 18.73
CA GLN A 61 -1.30 5.09 17.39
C GLN A 61 -0.70 3.69 17.24
N GLN A 62 -0.72 3.20 16.03
CA GLN A 62 -0.09 1.96 15.57
C GLN A 62 0.95 2.27 14.50
N VAL A 63 1.99 1.43 14.43
CA VAL A 63 2.99 1.48 13.37
C VAL A 63 2.93 0.19 12.55
N TRP A 64 2.77 0.36 11.26
CA TRP A 64 2.72 -0.71 10.28
C TRP A 64 3.94 -0.68 9.38
N LEU A 65 4.59 -1.82 9.20
CA LEU A 65 5.63 -2.03 8.19
C LEU A 65 4.96 -2.59 6.93
N GLN A 66 5.03 -1.87 5.82
CA GLN A 66 4.39 -2.24 4.56
C GLN A 66 5.41 -2.46 3.45
N PHE A 67 5.16 -3.49 2.65
CA PHE A 67 5.88 -3.84 1.43
C PHE A 67 4.89 -3.85 0.26
N GLU A 68 5.17 -3.09 -0.78
CA GLU A 68 4.29 -3.02 -1.96
C GLU A 68 4.55 -4.11 -2.99
N GLY A 69 5.67 -4.79 -2.90
CA GLY A 69 5.96 -5.95 -3.73
C GLY A 69 7.32 -6.56 -3.44
N VAL A 70 7.31 -7.88 -3.14
CA VAL A 70 8.50 -8.68 -2.91
C VAL A 70 8.33 -10.03 -3.61
N ASN A 71 9.12 -10.32 -4.62
CA ASN A 71 8.96 -11.57 -5.40
C ASN A 71 10.03 -12.60 -5.05
N ALA A 72 9.64 -13.84 -4.84
CA ALA A 72 8.28 -14.41 -4.90
C ALA A 72 7.71 -14.67 -3.50
N SER A 73 8.52 -15.18 -2.58
CA SER A 73 8.18 -15.44 -1.18
C SER A 73 9.05 -14.58 -0.28
N ALA A 74 8.45 -13.97 0.72
CA ALA A 74 9.13 -13.14 1.70
C ALA A 74 8.96 -13.69 3.11
N LYS A 75 10.04 -13.62 3.90
CA LYS A 75 10.02 -13.78 5.35
C LYS A 75 10.66 -12.55 5.97
N VAL A 76 9.88 -11.82 6.76
CA VAL A 76 10.28 -10.55 7.37
C VAL A 76 10.53 -10.74 8.86
N THR A 77 11.67 -10.25 9.33
CA THR A 77 12.10 -10.31 10.73
C THR A 77 12.50 -8.92 11.20
N LEU A 78 11.88 -8.44 12.27
CA LEU A 78 12.20 -7.17 12.93
C LEU A 78 12.78 -7.47 14.32
N ASN A 79 13.98 -6.94 14.62
CA ASN A 79 14.65 -7.13 15.91
C ASN A 79 14.75 -8.60 16.35
N GLY A 80 14.93 -9.52 15.40
CA GLY A 80 15.01 -10.95 15.65
C GLY A 80 13.65 -11.69 15.71
N VAL A 81 12.53 -10.98 15.68
CA VAL A 81 11.18 -11.56 15.73
C VAL A 81 10.60 -11.61 14.30
N GLU A 82 10.06 -12.76 13.89
CA GLU A 82 9.35 -12.89 12.63
C GLU A 82 8.01 -12.15 12.71
N VAL A 83 7.81 -11.18 11.80
CA VAL A 83 6.61 -10.33 11.79
C VAL A 83 5.69 -10.57 10.60
N ALA A 84 6.21 -11.10 9.50
CA ALA A 84 5.40 -11.43 8.33
C ALA A 84 6.00 -12.56 7.50
N ARG A 85 5.12 -13.30 6.84
CA ARG A 85 5.41 -14.15 5.66
C ARG A 85 4.42 -13.80 4.57
N HIS A 86 4.91 -13.78 3.33
CA HIS A 86 4.08 -13.48 2.18
C HIS A 86 4.52 -14.30 0.97
N ASP A 87 3.56 -14.86 0.25
CA ASP A 87 3.74 -15.52 -1.03
C ASP A 87 3.00 -14.73 -2.10
N GLY A 88 3.70 -14.35 -3.17
CA GLY A 88 3.16 -13.55 -4.27
C GLY A 88 3.88 -12.21 -4.44
N GLY A 89 4.43 -11.98 -5.63
CA GLY A 89 5.31 -10.83 -5.87
C GLY A 89 4.59 -9.51 -6.12
N TYR A 90 3.31 -9.52 -6.44
CA TYR A 90 2.60 -8.36 -6.99
C TYR A 90 1.59 -7.72 -6.04
N SER A 91 1.37 -8.33 -4.89
CA SER A 91 0.44 -7.82 -3.88
C SER A 91 1.17 -7.18 -2.70
N THR A 92 0.58 -6.12 -2.18
CA THR A 92 1.01 -5.45 -0.96
C THR A 92 0.76 -6.35 0.24
N PHE A 93 1.70 -6.38 1.18
CA PHE A 93 1.51 -6.98 2.49
C PHE A 93 2.08 -6.10 3.59
N ARG A 94 1.57 -6.25 4.80
CA ARG A 94 1.94 -5.43 5.93
C ARG A 94 1.92 -6.21 7.24
N ALA A 95 2.68 -5.74 8.21
CA ALA A 95 2.71 -6.24 9.57
C ALA A 95 2.62 -5.08 10.56
N GLU A 96 1.79 -5.23 11.57
CA GLU A 96 1.79 -4.32 12.72
C GLU A 96 3.03 -4.59 13.58
N VAL A 97 3.79 -3.55 13.87
CA VAL A 97 5.10 -3.66 14.54
C VAL A 97 5.24 -2.78 15.77
N THR A 98 4.18 -2.12 16.20
CA THR A 98 4.13 -1.12 17.28
C THR A 98 4.91 -1.57 18.53
N GLU A 99 4.61 -2.79 19.03
CA GLU A 99 5.17 -3.30 20.26
C GLU A 99 6.62 -3.80 20.12
N LEU A 100 7.09 -4.02 18.88
CA LEU A 100 8.44 -4.54 18.63
C LEU A 100 9.48 -3.44 18.36
N LEU A 101 9.01 -2.19 18.14
CA LEU A 101 9.89 -1.08 17.85
C LEU A 101 10.74 -0.68 19.06
N GLN A 102 12.02 -0.46 18.77
CA GLN A 102 13.04 0.09 19.66
C GLN A 102 13.49 1.43 19.08
N ALA A 103 14.34 2.19 19.82
CA ALA A 103 14.91 3.43 19.29
C ALA A 103 15.63 3.19 17.96
N GLU A 104 16.46 2.14 17.90
CA GLU A 104 17.14 1.65 16.69
C GLU A 104 16.67 0.23 16.39
N ASN A 105 16.35 -0.04 15.13
CA ASN A 105 15.74 -1.28 14.70
C ASN A 105 16.56 -1.96 13.61
N GLN A 106 16.60 -3.29 13.65
CA GLN A 106 17.17 -4.12 12.60
C GLN A 106 16.07 -4.86 11.84
N LEU A 107 15.96 -4.58 10.56
CA LEU A 107 15.03 -5.26 9.65
C LEU A 107 15.79 -6.23 8.76
N THR A 108 15.33 -7.48 8.70
CA THR A 108 15.85 -8.52 7.82
C THR A 108 14.71 -9.08 6.98
N VAL A 109 14.91 -9.11 5.66
CA VAL A 109 13.96 -9.69 4.72
C VAL A 109 14.68 -10.81 3.96
N ARG A 110 14.23 -12.04 4.14
CA ARG A 110 14.64 -13.18 3.33
C ARG A 110 13.68 -13.30 2.17
N VAL A 111 14.20 -13.20 0.95
CA VAL A 111 13.42 -13.25 -0.29
C VAL A 111 13.83 -14.49 -1.07
N ASP A 112 12.86 -15.24 -1.59
CA ASP A 112 13.07 -16.48 -2.30
C ASP A 112 12.23 -16.52 -3.58
N ASN A 113 12.87 -16.63 -4.76
CA ASN A 113 12.19 -16.79 -6.04
C ASN A 113 12.39 -18.21 -6.63
N SER A 114 12.78 -19.19 -5.81
CA SER A 114 12.85 -20.60 -6.24
C SER A 114 11.52 -21.10 -6.77
N VAL A 115 11.57 -22.08 -7.66
CA VAL A 115 10.38 -22.78 -8.14
C VAL A 115 9.66 -23.43 -6.97
N ASN A 116 8.36 -23.17 -6.85
CA ASN A 116 7.51 -23.68 -5.78
C ASN A 116 6.06 -23.87 -6.29
N ASP A 117 5.19 -24.45 -5.47
CA ASP A 117 3.79 -24.75 -5.78
C ASP A 117 2.79 -23.71 -5.21
N ARG A 118 3.27 -22.61 -4.63
CA ARG A 118 2.45 -21.59 -3.98
C ARG A 118 2.28 -20.31 -4.81
N VAL A 119 3.28 -19.97 -5.62
CA VAL A 119 3.28 -18.73 -6.41
C VAL A 119 3.26 -19.07 -7.89
N TYR A 120 2.24 -18.65 -8.62
CA TYR A 120 2.05 -18.88 -10.05
C TYR A 120 2.03 -17.57 -10.84
N PRO A 121 2.41 -17.61 -12.13
CA PRO A 121 2.95 -18.72 -12.91
C PRO A 121 4.41 -19.03 -12.54
N GLN A 122 4.86 -20.28 -12.74
CA GLN A 122 6.26 -20.70 -12.54
C GLN A 122 7.05 -20.71 -13.84
N LYS A 123 6.37 -20.68 -14.99
CA LYS A 123 6.96 -20.61 -16.33
C LYS A 123 6.11 -19.65 -17.18
N ALA A 124 6.76 -18.73 -17.85
CA ALA A 124 6.18 -17.81 -18.81
C ALA A 124 7.31 -17.16 -19.61
N ASP A 125 6.97 -16.41 -20.64
CA ASP A 125 7.91 -15.66 -21.47
C ASP A 125 8.26 -14.27 -20.92
N PHE A 126 8.30 -14.16 -19.60
CA PHE A 126 8.78 -12.98 -18.87
C PHE A 126 9.67 -13.40 -17.70
N THR A 127 10.50 -12.47 -17.23
CA THR A 127 11.44 -12.71 -16.13
C THR A 127 10.72 -12.73 -14.77
N PHE A 128 11.05 -13.73 -13.96
CA PHE A 128 10.60 -13.84 -12.58
C PHE A 128 11.59 -13.12 -11.66
N TYR A 129 11.61 -11.79 -11.72
CA TYR A 129 12.52 -10.96 -10.96
C TYR A 129 12.41 -11.21 -9.46
N GLY A 130 13.48 -11.70 -8.84
CA GLY A 130 13.57 -11.85 -7.39
C GLY A 130 14.06 -10.56 -6.75
N GLY A 131 13.47 -10.19 -5.62
CA GLY A 131 13.91 -9.02 -4.86
C GLY A 131 12.79 -8.21 -4.24
N ILE A 132 13.19 -7.10 -3.63
CA ILE A 132 12.28 -6.06 -3.14
C ILE A 132 12.22 -4.97 -4.21
N TYR A 133 11.29 -5.10 -5.14
CA TYR A 133 11.27 -4.27 -6.35
C TYR A 133 10.21 -3.16 -6.33
N ARG A 134 9.56 -2.96 -5.19
CA ARG A 134 8.66 -1.84 -4.91
C ARG A 134 8.99 -1.21 -3.57
N ASP A 135 8.23 -0.18 -3.21
CA ASP A 135 8.45 0.60 -1.99
C ASP A 135 8.30 -0.22 -0.71
N VAL A 136 9.09 0.15 0.28
CA VAL A 136 8.99 -0.31 1.67
C VAL A 136 8.92 0.91 2.56
N TYR A 137 7.95 0.93 3.49
CA TYR A 137 7.81 2.05 4.40
C TYR A 137 7.14 1.66 5.72
N LEU A 138 7.34 2.53 6.70
CA LEU A 138 6.59 2.55 7.95
C LEU A 138 5.45 3.54 7.82
N GLU A 139 4.26 3.13 8.22
CA GLU A 139 3.08 3.98 8.32
C GLU A 139 2.68 4.10 9.79
N VAL A 140 2.64 5.33 10.31
CA VAL A 140 2.05 5.64 11.62
C VAL A 140 0.63 6.11 11.39
N LYS A 141 -0.33 5.49 12.05
CA LYS A 141 -1.74 5.85 11.99
C LYS A 141 -2.41 5.70 13.35
N ASP A 142 -3.52 6.36 13.54
CA ASP A 142 -4.33 6.19 14.73
C ASP A 142 -4.96 4.78 14.77
N GLN A 143 -5.23 4.26 15.97
CA GLN A 143 -5.87 2.94 16.14
C GLN A 143 -7.25 2.94 15.49
N ILE A 144 -7.99 4.04 15.61
CA ILE A 144 -9.27 4.24 14.92
C ILE A 144 -8.97 4.88 13.57
N ALA A 145 -8.86 4.08 12.53
CA ALA A 145 -8.50 4.52 11.19
C ALA A 145 -9.17 3.65 10.12
N LEU A 146 -9.22 4.17 8.90
CA LEU A 146 -9.63 3.44 7.71
C LEU A 146 -8.60 2.32 7.41
N GLU A 147 -9.07 1.08 7.27
CA GLU A 147 -8.21 -0.04 6.91
C GLU A 147 -8.17 -0.23 5.39
N ASP A 148 -9.34 -0.35 4.77
CA ASP A 148 -9.47 -0.55 3.34
C ASP A 148 -10.76 0.13 2.83
N ILE A 149 -10.73 0.54 1.55
CA ILE A 149 -11.85 1.17 0.86
C ILE A 149 -11.98 0.49 -0.51
N PHE A 150 -12.99 -0.35 -0.66
CA PHE A 150 -13.29 -0.98 -1.93
C PHE A 150 -14.42 -0.25 -2.64
N VAL A 151 -14.16 0.29 -3.85
CA VAL A 151 -15.07 1.16 -4.58
C VAL A 151 -15.71 0.41 -5.74
N HIS A 152 -17.03 0.45 -5.80
CA HIS A 152 -17.83 -0.02 -6.92
C HIS A 152 -18.52 1.15 -7.61
N THR A 153 -18.57 1.12 -8.93
CA THR A 153 -19.30 2.13 -9.70
C THR A 153 -20.35 1.45 -10.59
N LEU A 154 -21.57 2.01 -10.59
CA LEU A 154 -22.61 1.68 -11.55
C LEU A 154 -22.88 2.93 -12.39
N ILE A 155 -22.62 2.83 -13.70
CA ILE A 155 -22.63 3.97 -14.62
C ILE A 155 -23.87 3.88 -15.52
N THR A 156 -24.60 4.99 -15.60
CA THR A 156 -25.65 5.23 -16.60
C THR A 156 -25.29 6.48 -17.42
N PRO A 157 -26.01 6.80 -18.51
CA PRO A 157 -25.74 8.02 -19.27
C PRO A 157 -25.86 9.32 -18.46
N ASP A 158 -26.68 9.33 -17.41
CA ASP A 158 -27.01 10.53 -16.66
C ASP A 158 -26.28 10.64 -15.32
N GLU A 159 -25.81 9.50 -14.78
CA GLU A 159 -25.18 9.47 -13.46
C GLU A 159 -24.21 8.30 -13.26
N ALA A 160 -23.26 8.47 -12.34
CA ALA A 160 -22.47 7.38 -11.80
C ALA A 160 -22.80 7.20 -10.31
N GLN A 161 -23.33 6.04 -9.96
CA GLN A 161 -23.54 5.65 -8.58
C GLN A 161 -22.24 5.06 -8.04
N VAL A 162 -21.69 5.67 -6.98
CA VAL A 162 -20.44 5.26 -6.32
C VAL A 162 -20.79 4.64 -4.98
N THR A 163 -20.45 3.37 -4.81
CA THR A 163 -20.63 2.63 -3.55
C THR A 163 -19.27 2.26 -3.00
N SER A 164 -18.99 2.64 -1.76
CA SER A 164 -17.76 2.27 -1.06
C SER A 164 -18.05 1.28 0.05
N GLU A 165 -17.30 0.17 0.07
CA GLU A 165 -17.22 -0.77 1.18
C GLU A 165 -15.96 -0.45 1.98
N ILE A 166 -16.12 -0.05 3.25
CA ILE A 166 -15.05 0.48 4.08
C ILE A 166 -14.86 -0.46 5.27
N THR A 167 -13.62 -0.87 5.53
CA THR A 167 -13.22 -1.55 6.77
C THR A 167 -12.36 -0.62 7.62
N PHE A 168 -12.33 -0.89 8.91
CA PHE A 168 -11.61 -0.10 9.89
C PHE A 168 -10.62 -0.96 10.65
N TYR A 169 -9.53 -0.39 11.15
CA TYR A 169 -8.64 -1.08 12.10
C TYR A 169 -9.34 -1.32 13.42
N GLU A 170 -9.90 -0.26 13.99
CA GLU A 170 -10.78 -0.31 15.16
C GLU A 170 -12.00 0.59 14.93
N VAL A 171 -13.08 0.29 15.64
CA VAL A 171 -14.33 1.05 15.56
C VAL A 171 -14.66 1.64 16.93
N ALA A 172 -14.82 2.94 16.96
CA ALA A 172 -15.31 3.68 18.14
C ALA A 172 -16.80 4.04 18.00
N LYS A 173 -17.34 4.66 19.03
CA LYS A 173 -18.70 5.26 18.97
C LYS A 173 -18.66 6.58 18.21
N ASP A 174 -19.81 6.95 17.67
CA ASP A 174 -20.06 8.27 17.05
C ASP A 174 -19.11 8.58 15.87
N LEU A 175 -18.74 7.53 15.12
CA LEU A 175 -17.99 7.70 13.89
C LEU A 175 -18.89 8.12 12.73
N ASN A 176 -18.36 8.99 11.89
CA ASN A 176 -18.97 9.50 10.68
C ASN A 176 -18.00 9.39 9.52
N VAL A 177 -18.47 8.92 8.37
CA VAL A 177 -17.68 8.86 7.14
C VAL A 177 -18.22 9.90 6.16
N ARG A 178 -17.31 10.70 5.61
CA ARG A 178 -17.57 11.67 4.54
C ARG A 178 -16.76 11.34 3.32
N GLN A 179 -17.40 11.41 2.15
CA GLN A 179 -16.70 11.21 0.89
C GLN A 179 -16.85 12.42 -0.02
N TYR A 180 -15.78 12.70 -0.74
CA TYR A 180 -15.66 13.77 -1.73
C TYR A 180 -15.06 13.20 -3.00
N TYR A 181 -15.40 13.77 -4.13
CA TYR A 181 -14.81 13.40 -5.42
C TYR A 181 -14.26 14.62 -6.15
N MET A 182 -13.35 14.38 -7.07
CA MET A 182 -12.78 15.41 -7.92
C MET A 182 -12.40 14.79 -9.27
N LEU A 183 -12.68 15.51 -10.37
CA LEU A 183 -12.17 15.12 -11.68
C LEU A 183 -10.66 15.38 -11.74
N LYS A 184 -9.88 14.37 -12.02
CA LYS A 184 -8.42 14.50 -12.15
C LYS A 184 -8.10 15.28 -13.44
N SER A 185 -7.37 16.40 -13.32
CA SER A 185 -7.05 17.25 -14.48
C SER A 185 -6.06 16.56 -15.43
N ASP A 186 -6.10 16.91 -16.71
CA ASP A 186 -5.18 16.41 -17.73
C ASP A 186 -3.70 16.74 -17.43
N ALA A 187 -3.42 17.83 -16.72
CA ALA A 187 -2.08 18.22 -16.30
C ALA A 187 -1.47 17.21 -15.30
N VAL A 188 -2.28 16.63 -14.42
CA VAL A 188 -1.87 15.55 -13.49
C VAL A 188 -1.73 14.24 -14.25
N MET A 189 -2.59 13.97 -15.23
CA MET A 189 -2.53 12.79 -16.08
C MET A 189 -1.26 12.71 -16.93
N SER A 190 -0.77 13.85 -17.40
CA SER A 190 0.45 13.95 -18.24
C SER A 190 1.76 13.90 -17.46
N GLY A 191 1.71 13.87 -16.12
CA GLY A 191 2.91 13.88 -15.27
C GLY A 191 3.65 15.22 -15.25
N VAL A 192 3.07 16.27 -15.82
CA VAL A 192 3.69 17.62 -15.90
C VAL A 192 3.55 18.36 -14.56
N VAL A 193 2.58 18.01 -13.74
CA VAL A 193 2.38 18.61 -12.41
C VAL A 193 2.18 17.46 -11.41
N SER A 194 3.08 17.37 -10.42
CA SER A 194 2.88 16.52 -9.25
C SER A 194 1.96 17.29 -8.29
N ASP A 195 0.84 16.67 -7.91
CA ASP A 195 0.01 17.03 -6.76
C ASP A 195 -0.45 18.51 -6.65
N VAL A 196 -1.10 19.05 -7.69
CA VAL A 196 -1.83 20.32 -7.51
C VAL A 196 -3.32 20.05 -7.55
N THR A 197 -3.83 19.55 -6.44
CA THR A 197 -5.24 19.63 -6.10
C THR A 197 -5.39 20.80 -5.14
N SER A 198 -6.08 21.86 -5.55
CA SER A 198 -6.51 22.87 -4.57
C SER A 198 -7.60 22.24 -3.71
N ASP A 199 -7.61 22.50 -2.41
CA ASP A 199 -8.69 22.02 -1.51
C ASP A 199 -10.08 22.47 -1.96
N ASN A 200 -10.16 23.44 -2.89
CA ASN A 200 -11.41 23.99 -3.41
C ASN A 200 -12.04 23.16 -4.55
N ASP A 201 -11.33 22.18 -5.11
CA ASP A 201 -11.83 21.41 -6.27
C ASP A 201 -12.61 20.15 -5.86
N TRP A 202 -12.59 19.79 -4.58
CA TRP A 202 -13.33 18.68 -4.04
C TRP A 202 -14.83 18.95 -3.94
N GLN A 203 -15.63 18.09 -4.58
CA GLN A 203 -17.07 18.11 -4.51
C GLN A 203 -17.56 17.09 -3.48
N PHE A 204 -18.53 17.48 -2.67
CA PHE A 204 -19.14 16.57 -1.69
C PHE A 204 -19.89 15.45 -2.43
N LEU A 205 -19.65 14.20 -2.03
CA LEU A 205 -20.30 13.03 -2.58
C LEU A 205 -21.40 12.52 -1.65
N CYS A 206 -21.04 12.15 -0.42
CA CYS A 206 -21.98 11.59 0.56
C CYS A 206 -21.40 11.63 1.98
N GLU A 207 -22.29 11.46 2.97
CA GLU A 207 -21.96 11.36 4.38
C GLU A 207 -22.89 10.35 5.06
N GLN A 208 -22.34 9.57 5.99
CA GLN A 208 -23.12 8.61 6.77
C GLN A 208 -22.45 8.29 8.10
N ASN A 209 -23.26 8.20 9.16
CA ASN A 209 -22.80 7.71 10.46
C ASN A 209 -22.57 6.20 10.42
N VAL A 210 -21.47 5.75 11.03
CA VAL A 210 -21.19 4.33 11.19
C VAL A 210 -22.17 3.76 12.22
N PRO A 211 -22.97 2.74 11.87
CA PRO A 211 -23.98 2.19 12.77
C PRO A 211 -23.36 1.63 14.06
N THR A 212 -24.05 1.82 15.17
CA THR A 212 -23.66 1.20 16.45
C THR A 212 -23.63 -0.33 16.32
N GLY A 213 -22.51 -0.94 16.73
CA GLY A 213 -22.31 -2.38 16.61
C GLY A 213 -21.57 -2.82 15.35
N THR A 214 -21.19 -1.87 14.47
CA THR A 214 -20.24 -2.16 13.40
C THR A 214 -18.94 -2.67 14.00
N THR A 215 -18.37 -3.71 13.40
CA THR A 215 -17.08 -4.28 13.80
C THR A 215 -16.01 -3.98 12.75
N ALA A 216 -14.76 -4.00 13.14
CA ALA A 216 -13.64 -3.79 12.23
C ALA A 216 -13.66 -4.73 11.00
N LYS A 217 -14.20 -5.94 11.16
CA LYS A 217 -14.25 -6.97 10.10
C LYS A 217 -15.50 -6.94 9.23
N THR A 218 -16.49 -6.11 9.56
CA THR A 218 -17.72 -6.00 8.78
C THR A 218 -17.65 -4.77 7.89
N PRO A 219 -17.66 -4.91 6.55
CA PRO A 219 -17.64 -3.76 5.67
C PRO A 219 -18.82 -2.83 5.92
N PHE A 220 -18.53 -1.57 6.17
CA PHE A 220 -19.50 -0.48 6.20
C PHE A 220 -19.72 0.03 4.79
N ARG A 221 -20.97 0.13 4.36
CA ARG A 221 -21.32 0.61 3.02
C ARG A 221 -21.84 2.02 3.05
N ILE A 222 -21.30 2.87 2.19
CA ILE A 222 -21.77 4.23 1.94
C ILE A 222 -21.90 4.45 0.44
N GLN A 223 -22.87 5.24 0.01
CA GLN A 223 -23.17 5.46 -1.40
C GLN A 223 -23.44 6.93 -1.69
N GLY A 224 -22.93 7.39 -2.83
CA GLY A 224 -23.21 8.70 -3.39
C GLY A 224 -23.41 8.64 -4.90
N THR A 225 -23.80 9.76 -5.51
CA THR A 225 -24.06 9.86 -6.95
C THR A 225 -23.28 11.05 -7.53
N ILE A 226 -22.60 10.82 -8.63
CA ILE A 226 -21.95 11.84 -9.46
C ILE A 226 -22.88 12.09 -10.67
N PRO A 227 -23.49 13.28 -10.78
CA PRO A 227 -24.34 13.59 -11.92
C PRO A 227 -23.50 13.87 -13.17
N HIS A 228 -23.98 13.42 -14.32
CA HIS A 228 -23.38 13.65 -15.64
C HIS A 228 -21.86 13.46 -15.66
N PRO A 229 -21.35 12.27 -15.28
CA PRO A 229 -19.91 12.05 -15.17
C PRO A 229 -19.23 12.10 -16.54
N PHE A 230 -18.03 12.64 -16.60
CA PHE A 230 -17.13 12.44 -17.73
C PHE A 230 -16.63 11.01 -17.72
N LEU A 231 -16.97 10.23 -18.73
CA LEU A 231 -16.60 8.83 -18.81
C LEU A 231 -15.19 8.67 -19.37
N TRP A 232 -14.53 7.60 -18.97
CA TRP A 232 -13.24 7.21 -19.50
C TRP A 232 -13.43 6.54 -20.87
N ASP A 233 -12.66 6.97 -21.86
CA ASP A 233 -12.44 6.27 -23.11
C ASP A 233 -10.96 6.39 -23.52
N THR A 234 -10.55 5.77 -24.63
CA THR A 234 -9.15 5.76 -25.08
C THR A 234 -8.66 7.09 -25.62
N GLU A 235 -9.57 7.98 -26.00
CA GLU A 235 -9.27 9.34 -26.50
C GLU A 235 -9.38 10.38 -25.38
N HIS A 236 -10.27 10.12 -24.41
CA HIS A 236 -10.58 10.98 -23.28
C HIS A 236 -10.51 10.19 -21.97
N PRO A 237 -9.31 9.92 -21.45
CA PRO A 237 -9.12 9.06 -20.28
C PRO A 237 -9.43 9.79 -18.97
N HIS A 238 -10.67 10.23 -18.79
CA HIS A 238 -11.11 10.91 -17.58
C HIS A 238 -11.08 9.98 -16.36
N LEU A 239 -10.41 10.43 -15.30
CA LEU A 239 -10.33 9.75 -14.02
C LEU A 239 -10.84 10.65 -12.91
N TYR A 240 -11.40 10.04 -11.87
CA TYR A 240 -11.81 10.72 -10.65
C TYR A 240 -10.94 10.28 -9.48
N LEU A 241 -10.69 11.21 -8.57
CA LEU A 241 -10.16 10.94 -7.25
C LEU A 241 -11.32 10.85 -6.27
N LEU A 242 -11.24 9.94 -5.33
CA LEU A 242 -12.19 9.79 -4.22
C LEU A 242 -11.43 10.02 -2.90
N LYS A 243 -11.86 11.02 -2.15
CA LYS A 243 -11.36 11.31 -0.81
C LYS A 243 -12.36 10.78 0.22
N THR A 244 -11.88 9.95 1.13
CA THR A 244 -12.67 9.40 2.24
C THR A 244 -12.12 9.89 3.56
N GLN A 245 -12.95 10.51 4.37
CA GLN A 245 -12.61 11.04 5.68
C GLN A 245 -13.36 10.28 6.77
N LEU A 246 -12.68 9.94 7.86
CA LEU A 246 -13.25 9.38 9.08
C LEU A 246 -13.25 10.41 10.19
N TRP A 247 -14.43 10.71 10.71
CA TRP A 247 -14.64 11.72 11.72
C TRP A 247 -15.21 11.14 13.01
N GLN A 248 -14.87 11.75 14.16
CA GLN A 248 -15.54 11.53 15.42
C GLN A 248 -15.96 12.90 16.00
N GLY A 249 -17.26 13.19 15.96
CA GLY A 249 -17.75 14.54 16.22
C GLY A 249 -17.17 15.56 15.24
N GLU A 250 -16.43 16.55 15.75
CA GLU A 250 -15.74 17.58 14.94
C GLU A 250 -14.27 17.25 14.65
N GLN A 251 -13.77 16.12 15.15
CA GLN A 251 -12.37 15.72 14.96
C GLN A 251 -12.23 14.82 13.73
N LEU A 252 -11.38 15.22 12.78
CA LEU A 252 -10.90 14.35 11.72
C LEU A 252 -9.90 13.36 12.32
N LEU A 253 -10.20 12.07 12.24
CA LEU A 253 -9.33 10.99 12.72
C LEU A 253 -8.41 10.46 11.62
N ASP A 254 -8.94 10.28 10.41
CA ASP A 254 -8.18 9.70 9.31
C ASP A 254 -8.71 10.16 7.95
N GLU A 255 -7.82 10.16 6.93
CA GLU A 255 -8.15 10.51 5.56
C GLU A 255 -7.39 9.60 4.60
N ALA A 256 -8.04 9.17 3.51
CA ALA A 256 -7.47 8.41 2.41
C ALA A 256 -7.97 8.90 1.06
N GLU A 257 -7.10 8.88 0.03
CA GLU A 257 -7.38 9.20 -1.38
C GLU A 257 -7.06 8.01 -2.28
#